data_405fcf30f6e73b2c376c6fcdc05c660b
#
_entry.id   405fcf30f6e73b2c376c6fcdc05c660b
#
_cell.length_a   1.000
_cell.length_b   1.000
_cell.length_c   1.000
_cell.angle_alpha   90.00
_cell.angle_beta   90.00
_cell.angle_gamma   90.00
#
_symmetry.space_group_name_H-M   'P 1'
#
loop_
_entity.id
_entity.type
_entity.pdbx_description
1 polymer ?
#
loop_
_entity_poly.entity_id
_entity_poly.type
_entity_poly.pdbx_seq_one_letter_code
_entity_poly.pdbx_strand_id
1 'polypeptide(L)'
;MKNEITGTKFRLIVMNFLQFAVWGAYLTSMGTYLYNIGLGEKIGLFYAMQGIVSLFMPAVMGIIADRWVPAQKLLGFCHFMGAVFMIAAGYYGMASGDNTEFVSLFTLYSFSVAFYMPTLALSNSVAYTALDKVKLDPVIAFPPIRIFGTIGFICSMLLTDVLGFQANYMQFFSCACFGLLLAVYSFTLPNCPVNKGNEKKSLVDAMGLRAFLLFKRKKMAIFFVFSMLLGVSLQITNGFANPFLSSFDKIPEYANTFGVQHANALISLSQVSETLCILL
;
A
#
# COMPACT_ATOMS: atom_id res chain seq x y z
N MET A 1 29.35 5.52 -14.29
CA MET A 1 28.15 4.98 -15.01
C MET A 1 27.70 3.61 -14.48
N LYS A 2 28.50 2.51 -14.56
CA LYS A 2 28.04 1.17 -14.06
C LYS A 2 27.71 1.17 -12.56
N ASN A 3 28.56 1.76 -11.72
CA ASN A 3 28.33 1.86 -10.26
C ASN A 3 27.11 2.74 -9.93
N GLU A 4 26.86 3.78 -10.69
CA GLU A 4 25.70 4.68 -10.51
C GLU A 4 24.40 3.98 -10.87
N ILE A 5 24.37 3.21 -11.96
CA ILE A 5 23.23 2.37 -12.34
C ILE A 5 22.90 1.37 -11.24
N THR A 6 23.91 0.64 -10.75
CA THR A 6 23.73 -0.35 -9.68
C THR A 6 23.24 0.31 -8.40
N GLY A 7 23.81 1.46 -8.02
CA GLY A 7 23.38 2.20 -6.83
C GLY A 7 21.95 2.72 -6.95
N THR A 8 21.54 3.21 -8.12
CA THR A 8 20.16 3.66 -8.37
C THR A 8 19.17 2.50 -8.29
N LYS A 9 19.46 1.37 -8.95
CA LYS A 9 18.61 0.17 -8.88
C LYS A 9 18.45 -0.32 -7.45
N PHE A 10 19.54 -0.40 -6.68
CA PHE A 10 19.48 -0.82 -5.27
C PHE A 10 18.60 0.09 -4.42
N ARG A 11 18.73 1.42 -4.59
CA ARG A 11 17.88 2.39 -3.87
C ARG A 11 16.39 2.20 -4.20
N LEU A 12 16.06 1.94 -5.47
CA LEU A 12 14.68 1.71 -5.89
C LEU A 12 14.15 0.36 -5.40
N ILE A 13 14.99 -0.68 -5.30
CA ILE A 13 14.63 -1.97 -4.70
C ILE A 13 14.22 -1.79 -3.24
N VAL A 14 15.07 -1.11 -2.44
CA VAL A 14 14.77 -0.85 -1.02
C VAL A 14 13.51 0.01 -0.87
N MET A 15 13.36 1.05 -1.71
CA MET A 15 12.15 1.88 -1.71
C MET A 15 10.89 1.03 -1.96
N ASN A 16 10.90 0.18 -3.01
CA ASN A 16 9.74 -0.66 -3.31
C ASN A 16 9.48 -1.69 -2.20
N PHE A 17 10.53 -2.31 -1.65
CA PHE A 17 10.40 -3.22 -0.53
C PHE A 17 9.67 -2.55 0.65
N LEU A 18 10.16 -1.40 1.11
CA LEU A 18 9.57 -0.67 2.22
C LEU A 18 8.16 -0.15 1.90
N GLN A 19 7.92 0.33 0.67
CA GLN A 19 6.62 0.82 0.22
C GLN A 19 5.52 -0.21 0.44
N PHE A 20 5.76 -1.46 0.09
CA PHE A 20 4.78 -2.52 0.23
C PHE A 20 4.85 -3.24 1.57
N ALA A 21 5.98 -3.19 2.28
CA ALA A 21 6.07 -3.65 3.65
C ALA A 21 5.13 -2.87 4.59
N VAL A 22 4.97 -1.55 4.38
CA VAL A 22 3.97 -0.74 5.07
C VAL A 22 2.57 -1.35 4.94
N TRP A 23 2.21 -1.77 3.75
CA TRP A 23 0.87 -2.30 3.47
C TRP A 23 0.69 -3.72 3.98
N GLY A 24 1.68 -4.59 3.75
CA GLY A 24 1.66 -5.98 4.20
C GLY A 24 1.61 -6.15 5.72
N ALA A 25 2.08 -5.14 6.48
CA ALA A 25 2.07 -5.19 7.94
C ALA A 25 0.66 -5.19 8.56
N TYR A 26 -0.38 -4.72 7.86
CA TYR A 26 -1.74 -4.67 8.40
C TYR A 26 -2.84 -5.10 7.44
N LEU A 27 -2.62 -5.01 6.12
CA LEU A 27 -3.70 -5.13 5.15
C LEU A 27 -4.50 -6.43 5.28
N THR A 28 -3.84 -7.56 5.43
CA THR A 28 -4.49 -8.87 5.48
C THR A 28 -5.04 -9.22 6.86
N SER A 29 -4.47 -8.64 7.92
CA SER A 29 -4.80 -8.97 9.32
C SER A 29 -5.73 -7.97 10.00
N MET A 30 -5.88 -6.75 9.47
CA MET A 30 -6.76 -5.73 10.04
C MET A 30 -8.21 -6.21 10.21
N GLY A 31 -8.71 -7.01 9.28
CA GLY A 31 -10.06 -7.58 9.37
C GLY A 31 -10.26 -8.42 10.64
N THR A 32 -9.29 -9.25 11.02
CA THR A 32 -9.34 -10.07 12.24
C THR A 32 -9.30 -9.19 13.48
N TYR A 33 -8.44 -8.18 13.53
CA TYR A 33 -8.44 -7.22 14.62
C TYR A 33 -9.80 -6.53 14.77
N LEU A 34 -10.37 -5.99 13.68
CA LEU A 34 -11.68 -5.33 13.71
C LEU A 34 -12.80 -6.28 14.15
N TYR A 35 -12.75 -7.54 13.72
CA TYR A 35 -13.71 -8.54 14.16
C TYR A 35 -13.64 -8.78 15.67
N ASN A 36 -12.43 -8.90 16.22
CA ASN A 36 -12.19 -9.17 17.64
C ASN A 36 -12.65 -8.04 18.57
N ILE A 37 -12.57 -6.78 18.13
CA ILE A 37 -13.02 -5.61 18.89
C ILE A 37 -14.51 -5.27 18.62
N GLY A 38 -15.29 -6.19 18.02
CA GLY A 38 -16.73 -6.00 17.77
C GLY A 38 -17.07 -5.12 16.56
N LEU A 39 -16.09 -4.74 15.72
CA LEU A 39 -16.30 -3.94 14.52
C LEU A 39 -16.37 -4.77 13.23
N GLY A 40 -16.68 -6.07 13.32
CA GLY A 40 -16.72 -7.00 12.19
C GLY A 40 -17.62 -6.55 11.04
N GLU A 41 -18.81 -5.98 11.34
CA GLU A 41 -19.73 -5.44 10.32
C GLU A 41 -19.17 -4.22 9.57
N LYS A 42 -18.15 -3.57 10.12
CA LYS A 42 -17.55 -2.35 9.57
C LYS A 42 -16.28 -2.62 8.74
N ILE A 43 -15.79 -3.87 8.68
CA ILE A 43 -14.59 -4.25 7.92
C ILE A 43 -14.64 -3.70 6.50
N GLY A 44 -15.75 -3.89 5.81
CA GLY A 44 -15.91 -3.42 4.43
C GLY A 44 -15.71 -1.91 4.26
N LEU A 45 -16.08 -1.09 5.26
CA LEU A 45 -15.88 0.36 5.20
C LEU A 45 -14.40 0.75 5.28
N PHE A 46 -13.62 0.09 6.14
CA PHE A 46 -12.17 0.32 6.22
C PHE A 46 -11.47 0.03 4.89
N TYR A 47 -11.82 -1.08 4.24
CA TYR A 47 -11.24 -1.43 2.95
C TYR A 47 -11.78 -0.56 1.80
N ALA A 48 -13.07 -0.17 1.82
CA ALA A 48 -13.65 0.75 0.86
C ALA A 48 -12.98 2.13 0.89
N MET A 49 -12.55 2.60 2.08
CA MET A 49 -11.87 3.89 2.23
C MET A 49 -10.58 3.97 1.42
N GLN A 50 -9.83 2.87 1.30
CA GLN A 50 -8.64 2.80 0.44
C GLN A 50 -9.00 3.09 -1.02
N GLY A 51 -10.08 2.48 -1.52
CA GLY A 51 -10.58 2.71 -2.88
C GLY A 51 -11.05 4.15 -3.09
N ILE A 52 -11.84 4.68 -2.17
CA ILE A 52 -12.38 6.05 -2.24
C ILE A 52 -11.24 7.07 -2.30
N VAL A 53 -10.28 6.95 -1.40
CA VAL A 53 -9.10 7.84 -1.34
C VAL A 53 -8.26 7.72 -2.61
N SER A 54 -8.11 6.53 -3.16
CA SER A 54 -7.33 6.28 -4.38
C SER A 54 -7.91 6.93 -5.63
N LEU A 55 -9.18 7.33 -5.62
CA LEU A 55 -9.80 8.06 -6.74
C LEU A 55 -9.31 9.51 -6.84
N PHE A 56 -8.99 10.15 -5.72
CA PHE A 56 -8.73 11.60 -5.69
C PHE A 56 -7.31 11.95 -5.26
N MET A 57 -6.80 11.30 -4.21
CA MET A 57 -5.54 11.71 -3.58
C MET A 57 -4.30 11.55 -4.47
N PRO A 58 -4.17 10.52 -5.34
CA PRO A 58 -3.04 10.43 -6.25
C PRO A 58 -2.98 11.61 -7.23
N ALA A 59 -4.12 12.10 -7.72
CA ALA A 59 -4.18 13.27 -8.59
C ALA A 59 -3.76 14.54 -7.85
N VAL A 60 -4.25 14.75 -6.62
CA VAL A 60 -3.87 15.90 -5.78
C VAL A 60 -2.38 15.91 -5.50
N MET A 61 -1.83 14.78 -5.05
CA MET A 61 -0.40 14.67 -4.73
C MET A 61 0.47 14.70 -5.99
N GLY A 62 -0.03 14.21 -7.13
CA GLY A 62 0.63 14.35 -8.42
C GLY A 62 0.78 15.82 -8.82
N ILE A 63 -0.26 16.62 -8.69
CA ILE A 63 -0.20 18.08 -8.96
C ILE A 63 0.82 18.78 -8.05
N ILE A 64 0.87 18.39 -6.76
CA ILE A 64 1.84 18.94 -5.80
C ILE A 64 3.26 18.56 -6.20
N ALA A 65 3.48 17.29 -6.60
CA ALA A 65 4.79 16.80 -7.03
C ALA A 65 5.28 17.46 -8.31
N ASP A 66 4.38 17.71 -9.26
CA ASP A 66 4.73 18.31 -10.55
C ASP A 66 5.07 19.81 -10.43
N ARG A 67 4.44 20.53 -9.49
CA ARG A 67 4.51 21.99 -9.44
C ARG A 67 5.33 22.56 -8.29
N TRP A 68 5.33 21.93 -7.12
CA TRP A 68 5.81 22.58 -5.89
C TRP A 68 6.86 21.79 -5.13
N VAL A 69 6.73 20.49 -5.00
CA VAL A 69 7.59 19.67 -4.13
C VAL A 69 8.16 18.51 -4.91
N PRO A 70 9.50 18.31 -4.91
CA PRO A 70 10.10 17.13 -5.54
C PRO A 70 9.46 15.81 -5.08
N ALA A 71 9.14 14.93 -6.03
CA ALA A 71 8.34 13.73 -5.78
C ALA A 71 8.90 12.83 -4.65
N GLN A 72 10.24 12.69 -4.54
CA GLN A 72 10.85 11.91 -3.46
C GLN A 72 10.68 12.56 -2.08
N LYS A 73 10.64 13.89 -1.99
CA LYS A 73 10.38 14.59 -0.72
C LYS A 73 8.92 14.49 -0.32
N LEU A 74 8.01 14.60 -1.30
CA LEU A 74 6.59 14.42 -1.08
C LEU A 74 6.28 12.98 -0.67
N LEU A 75 6.94 11.99 -1.27
CA LEU A 75 6.86 10.57 -0.88
C LEU A 75 7.20 10.40 0.61
N GLY A 76 8.34 10.98 1.05
CA GLY A 76 8.75 10.92 2.45
C GLY A 76 7.76 11.60 3.40
N PHE A 77 7.25 12.79 3.02
CA PHE A 77 6.24 13.49 3.80
C PHE A 77 4.95 12.68 3.94
N CYS A 78 4.46 12.11 2.86
CA CYS A 78 3.25 11.27 2.88
C CYS A 78 3.42 10.04 3.77
N HIS A 79 4.57 9.36 3.70
CA HIS A 79 4.85 8.23 4.59
C HIS A 79 4.98 8.65 6.05
N PHE A 80 5.59 9.79 6.33
CA PHE A 80 5.67 10.33 7.68
C PHE A 80 4.27 10.61 8.25
N MET A 81 3.43 11.35 7.52
CA MET A 81 2.07 11.66 7.96
C MET A 81 1.20 10.40 8.10
N GLY A 82 1.29 9.47 7.13
CA GLY A 82 0.59 8.18 7.22
C GLY A 82 1.00 7.39 8.46
N ALA A 83 2.29 7.36 8.78
CA ALA A 83 2.81 6.69 9.97
C ALA A 83 2.35 7.36 11.28
N VAL A 84 2.33 8.69 11.36
CA VAL A 84 1.83 9.43 12.52
C VAL A 84 0.37 9.05 12.83
N PHE A 85 -0.50 9.05 11.82
CA PHE A 85 -1.89 8.66 12.01
C PHE A 85 -2.05 7.16 12.32
N MET A 86 -1.17 6.30 11.80
CA MET A 86 -1.20 4.88 12.13
C MET A 86 -0.72 4.62 13.56
N ILE A 87 0.28 5.37 14.06
CA ILE A 87 0.68 5.36 15.47
C ILE A 87 -0.49 5.80 16.35
N ALA A 88 -1.18 6.87 15.97
CA ALA A 88 -2.34 7.37 16.70
C ALA A 88 -3.47 6.32 16.75
N ALA A 89 -3.73 5.64 15.62
CA ALA A 89 -4.70 4.54 15.57
C ALA A 89 -4.29 3.35 16.45
N GLY A 90 -3.02 2.97 16.44
CA GLY A 90 -2.47 1.92 17.31
C GLY A 90 -2.56 2.29 18.78
N TYR A 91 -2.20 3.52 19.14
CA TYR A 91 -2.31 4.03 20.49
C TYR A 91 -3.77 4.09 20.99
N TYR A 92 -4.68 4.54 20.11
CA TYR A 92 -6.11 4.55 20.42
C TYR A 92 -6.63 3.13 20.67
N GLY A 93 -6.29 2.16 19.78
CA GLY A 93 -6.67 0.75 19.97
C GLY A 93 -6.08 0.14 21.25
N MET A 94 -4.83 0.53 21.63
CA MET A 94 -4.20 0.11 22.87
C MET A 94 -4.91 0.66 24.12
N ALA A 95 -5.30 1.94 24.08
CA ALA A 95 -5.92 2.61 25.22
C ALA A 95 -7.40 2.22 25.41
N SER A 96 -8.13 1.97 24.32
CA SER A 96 -9.57 1.69 24.34
C SER A 96 -9.88 0.19 24.49
N GLY A 97 -8.97 -0.69 24.08
CA GLY A 97 -9.16 -2.14 24.09
C GLY A 97 -10.48 -2.54 23.39
N ASP A 98 -11.31 -3.34 24.09
CA ASP A 98 -12.61 -3.80 23.57
C ASP A 98 -13.66 -2.68 23.45
N ASN A 99 -13.42 -1.51 24.05
CA ASN A 99 -14.30 -0.35 23.94
C ASN A 99 -13.89 0.60 22.79
N THR A 100 -13.19 0.09 21.79
CA THR A 100 -12.76 0.88 20.63
C THR A 100 -13.96 1.35 19.82
N GLU A 101 -14.18 2.67 19.76
CA GLU A 101 -15.25 3.26 18.97
C GLU A 101 -14.91 3.30 17.47
N PHE A 102 -15.87 2.94 16.63
CA PHE A 102 -15.73 2.94 15.18
C PHE A 102 -15.29 4.30 14.63
N VAL A 103 -15.96 5.39 15.00
CA VAL A 103 -15.72 6.71 14.39
C VAL A 103 -14.29 7.18 14.63
N SER A 104 -13.80 7.02 15.85
CA SER A 104 -12.45 7.44 16.24
C SER A 104 -11.37 6.65 15.51
N LEU A 105 -11.45 5.33 15.53
CA LEU A 105 -10.50 4.46 14.83
C LEU A 105 -10.55 4.65 13.31
N PHE A 106 -11.76 4.71 12.74
CA PHE A 106 -11.98 4.89 11.31
C PHE A 106 -11.43 6.23 10.81
N THR A 107 -11.59 7.29 11.59
CA THR A 107 -11.07 8.63 11.25
C THR A 107 -9.55 8.62 11.21
N LEU A 108 -8.88 8.10 12.23
CA LEU A 108 -7.42 8.01 12.27
C LEU A 108 -6.87 7.16 11.13
N TYR A 109 -7.49 6.01 10.90
CA TYR A 109 -7.15 5.13 9.79
C TYR A 109 -7.35 5.82 8.43
N SER A 110 -8.46 6.53 8.23
CA SER A 110 -8.77 7.23 6.99
C SER A 110 -7.76 8.31 6.65
N PHE A 111 -7.29 9.07 7.64
CA PHE A 111 -6.20 10.03 7.44
C PHE A 111 -4.89 9.34 7.07
N SER A 112 -4.54 8.23 7.73
CA SER A 112 -3.36 7.45 7.37
C SER A 112 -3.42 6.99 5.91
N VAL A 113 -4.55 6.42 5.51
CA VAL A 113 -4.78 5.94 4.13
C VAL A 113 -4.77 7.09 3.12
N ALA A 114 -5.30 8.27 3.49
CA ALA A 114 -5.29 9.46 2.62
C ALA A 114 -3.89 9.91 2.24
N PHE A 115 -2.93 9.76 3.15
CA PHE A 115 -1.51 10.02 2.86
C PHE A 115 -0.81 8.82 2.19
N TYR A 116 -1.17 7.58 2.54
CA TYR A 116 -0.50 6.40 2.01
C TYR A 116 -0.88 6.09 0.55
N MET A 117 -2.15 6.13 0.16
CA MET A 117 -2.58 5.71 -1.19
C MET A 117 -1.87 6.46 -2.33
N PRO A 118 -1.69 7.80 -2.28
CA PRO A 118 -0.96 8.49 -3.34
C PRO A 118 0.51 8.10 -3.43
N THR A 119 1.11 7.54 -2.39
CA THR A 119 2.52 7.11 -2.41
C THR A 119 2.78 5.97 -3.39
N LEU A 120 1.76 5.18 -3.75
CA LEU A 120 1.86 4.15 -4.78
C LEU A 120 2.18 4.76 -6.15
N ALA A 121 1.53 5.86 -6.51
CA ALA A 121 1.82 6.58 -7.75
C ALA A 121 3.12 7.38 -7.66
N LEU A 122 3.39 8.01 -6.51
CA LEU A 122 4.62 8.78 -6.28
C LEU A 122 5.87 7.90 -6.34
N SER A 123 5.84 6.71 -5.74
CA SER A 123 6.98 5.77 -5.79
C SER A 123 7.28 5.32 -7.21
N ASN A 124 6.26 5.06 -8.04
CA ASN A 124 6.42 4.75 -9.44
C ASN A 124 7.03 5.93 -10.22
N SER A 125 6.54 7.15 -9.97
CA SER A 125 7.06 8.38 -10.59
C SER A 125 8.53 8.61 -10.23
N VAL A 126 8.90 8.42 -8.97
CA VAL A 126 10.30 8.50 -8.51
C VAL A 126 11.16 7.45 -9.19
N ALA A 127 10.67 6.21 -9.29
CA ALA A 127 11.40 5.11 -9.92
C ALA A 127 11.65 5.40 -11.41
N TYR A 128 10.64 5.81 -12.15
CA TYR A 128 10.76 6.11 -13.58
C TYR A 128 11.71 7.27 -13.82
N THR A 129 11.56 8.36 -13.08
CA THR A 129 12.48 9.51 -13.18
C THR A 129 13.93 9.13 -12.84
N ALA A 130 14.15 8.28 -11.84
CA ALA A 130 15.47 7.83 -11.45
C ALA A 130 16.12 6.93 -12.51
N LEU A 131 15.34 6.05 -13.15
CA LEU A 131 15.81 5.17 -14.22
C LEU A 131 16.15 5.96 -15.48
N ASP A 132 15.30 6.92 -15.88
CA ASP A 132 15.58 7.82 -17.01
C ASP A 132 16.88 8.59 -16.84
N LYS A 133 17.18 9.08 -15.63
CA LYS A 133 18.42 9.80 -15.32
C LYS A 133 19.67 8.97 -15.59
N VAL A 134 19.62 7.68 -15.34
CA VAL A 134 20.73 6.76 -15.61
C VAL A 134 20.64 6.12 -17.01
N LYS A 135 19.75 6.67 -17.87
CA LYS A 135 19.55 6.24 -19.26
C LYS A 135 19.12 4.77 -19.39
N LEU A 136 18.34 4.29 -18.47
CA LEU A 136 17.67 2.99 -18.56
C LEU A 136 16.22 3.19 -18.97
N ASP A 137 15.73 2.32 -19.86
CA ASP A 137 14.31 2.27 -20.21
C ASP A 137 13.50 1.81 -18.99
N PRO A 138 12.61 2.68 -18.42
CA PRO A 138 11.81 2.32 -17.25
C PRO A 138 10.89 1.13 -17.52
N VAL A 139 10.39 0.97 -18.74
CA VAL A 139 9.47 -0.14 -19.09
C VAL A 139 10.13 -1.50 -18.92
N ILE A 140 11.42 -1.59 -19.22
CA ILE A 140 12.20 -2.84 -19.11
C ILE A 140 12.84 -2.97 -17.73
N ALA A 141 13.36 -1.85 -17.17
CA ALA A 141 14.16 -1.89 -15.95
C ALA A 141 13.35 -1.88 -14.66
N PHE A 142 12.10 -1.38 -14.68
CA PHE A 142 11.27 -1.26 -13.47
C PHE A 142 10.62 -2.57 -13.02
N PRO A 143 10.07 -3.45 -13.90
CA PRO A 143 9.39 -4.65 -13.45
C PRO A 143 10.23 -5.54 -12.50
N PRO A 144 11.52 -5.84 -12.76
CA PRO A 144 12.35 -6.58 -11.82
C PRO A 144 12.53 -5.90 -10.45
N ILE A 145 12.54 -4.56 -10.43
CA ILE A 145 12.63 -3.77 -9.20
C ILE A 145 11.30 -3.84 -8.42
N ARG A 146 10.19 -3.79 -9.14
CA ARG A 146 8.84 -3.83 -8.56
C ARG A 146 8.54 -5.14 -7.82
N ILE A 147 9.11 -6.27 -8.23
CA ILE A 147 8.97 -7.57 -7.56
C ILE A 147 9.39 -7.48 -6.08
N PHE A 148 10.42 -6.70 -5.76
CA PHE A 148 10.84 -6.49 -4.37
C PHE A 148 9.76 -5.82 -3.51
N GLY A 149 8.79 -5.15 -4.11
CA GLY A 149 7.60 -4.70 -3.40
C GLY A 149 6.76 -5.87 -2.90
N THR A 150 6.46 -6.87 -3.75
CA THR A 150 5.73 -8.06 -3.32
C THR A 150 6.51 -8.85 -2.26
N ILE A 151 7.84 -8.95 -2.40
CA ILE A 151 8.69 -9.56 -1.36
C ILE A 151 8.57 -8.79 -0.04
N GLY A 152 8.61 -7.45 -0.06
CA GLY A 152 8.42 -6.61 1.13
C GLY A 152 7.06 -6.82 1.79
N PHE A 153 6.00 -6.91 0.98
CA PHE A 153 4.65 -7.23 1.47
C PHE A 153 4.60 -8.58 2.17
N ILE A 154 5.13 -9.64 1.55
CA ILE A 154 5.18 -10.99 2.13
C ILE A 154 5.99 -10.99 3.43
N CYS A 155 7.18 -10.39 3.42
CA CYS A 155 8.04 -10.35 4.61
C CYS A 155 7.36 -9.65 5.79
N SER A 156 6.71 -8.51 5.58
CA SER A 156 6.03 -7.79 6.66
C SER A 156 4.78 -8.50 7.14
N MET A 157 4.04 -9.15 6.24
CA MET A 157 2.87 -9.97 6.57
C MET A 157 3.27 -11.18 7.42
N LEU A 158 4.35 -11.89 7.05
CA LEU A 158 4.88 -13.01 7.84
C LEU A 158 5.47 -12.54 9.17
N LEU A 159 6.10 -11.36 9.21
CA LEU A 159 6.57 -10.78 10.46
C LEU A 159 5.42 -10.50 11.42
N THR A 160 4.31 -9.93 10.92
CA THR A 160 3.08 -9.70 11.69
C THR A 160 2.50 -11.01 12.24
N ASP A 161 2.57 -12.09 11.46
CA ASP A 161 2.14 -13.43 11.84
C ASP A 161 3.01 -14.00 12.99
N VAL A 162 4.33 -14.06 12.77
CA VAL A 162 5.29 -14.63 13.73
C VAL A 162 5.30 -13.88 15.06
N LEU A 163 5.10 -12.55 15.02
CA LEU A 163 5.02 -11.72 16.23
C LEU A 163 3.66 -11.80 16.94
N GLY A 164 2.68 -12.51 16.37
CA GLY A 164 1.34 -12.63 16.94
C GLY A 164 0.52 -11.33 16.88
N PHE A 165 0.83 -10.42 15.92
CA PHE A 165 0.18 -9.12 15.81
C PHE A 165 -1.07 -9.12 14.92
N GLN A 166 -1.44 -10.25 14.32
CA GLN A 166 -2.57 -10.38 13.41
C GLN A 166 -3.91 -9.94 14.02
N ALA A 167 -4.10 -10.21 15.31
CA ALA A 167 -5.37 -10.06 16.00
C ALA A 167 -5.44 -8.82 16.92
N ASN A 168 -4.42 -7.95 16.88
CA ASN A 168 -4.34 -6.82 17.80
C ASN A 168 -3.80 -5.53 17.15
N TYR A 169 -3.85 -4.42 17.88
CA TYR A 169 -3.43 -3.09 17.44
C TYR A 169 -1.93 -2.97 17.11
N MET A 170 -1.09 -3.92 17.49
CA MET A 170 0.37 -3.86 17.25
C MET A 170 0.72 -3.86 15.76
N GLN A 171 -0.15 -4.40 14.91
CA GLN A 171 -0.01 -4.32 13.45
C GLN A 171 0.07 -2.87 12.94
N PHE A 172 -0.61 -1.92 13.59
CA PHE A 172 -0.56 -0.50 13.21
C PHE A 172 0.79 0.13 13.55
N PHE A 173 1.39 -0.26 14.68
CA PHE A 173 2.75 0.18 15.01
C PHE A 173 3.79 -0.42 14.06
N SER A 174 3.64 -1.69 13.67
CA SER A 174 4.51 -2.33 12.67
C SER A 174 4.43 -1.60 11.32
N CYS A 175 3.22 -1.28 10.86
CA CYS A 175 2.98 -0.48 9.67
C CYS A 175 3.66 0.89 9.77
N ALA A 176 3.48 1.58 10.88
CA ALA A 176 4.07 2.89 11.11
C ALA A 176 5.61 2.85 11.13
N CYS A 177 6.21 1.80 11.69
CA CYS A 177 7.66 1.60 11.69
C CYS A 177 8.21 1.54 10.26
N PHE A 178 7.62 0.71 9.39
CA PHE A 178 8.02 0.67 7.97
C PHE A 178 7.79 2.01 7.27
N GLY A 179 6.68 2.70 7.58
CA GLY A 179 6.38 4.03 7.04
C GLY A 179 7.43 5.07 7.43
N LEU A 180 7.84 5.12 8.70
CA LEU A 180 8.89 6.03 9.18
C LEU A 180 10.25 5.68 8.55
N LEU A 181 10.58 4.40 8.43
CA LEU A 181 11.80 3.96 7.75
C LEU A 181 11.83 4.47 6.31
N LEU A 182 10.72 4.33 5.56
CA LEU A 182 10.66 4.83 4.19
C LEU A 182 10.64 6.36 4.13
N ALA A 183 10.01 7.03 5.08
CA ALA A 183 10.04 8.50 5.17
C ALA A 183 11.47 9.02 5.27
N VAL A 184 12.28 8.45 6.17
CA VAL A 184 13.70 8.79 6.28
C VAL A 184 14.49 8.36 5.04
N TYR A 185 14.24 7.14 4.55
CA TYR A 185 14.94 6.60 3.38
C TYR A 185 14.70 7.43 2.11
N SER A 186 13.55 8.08 1.99
CA SER A 186 13.20 8.91 0.83
C SER A 186 14.20 10.04 0.56
N PHE A 187 14.91 10.53 1.58
CA PHE A 187 15.96 11.53 1.42
C PHE A 187 17.21 11.00 0.71
N THR A 188 17.39 9.69 0.65
CA THR A 188 18.51 9.06 -0.08
C THR A 188 18.20 8.80 -1.56
N LEU A 189 16.92 8.95 -1.96
CA LEU A 189 16.49 8.71 -3.33
C LEU A 189 17.00 9.80 -4.29
N PRO A 190 17.17 9.47 -5.58
CA PRO A 190 17.57 10.45 -6.57
C PRO A 190 16.62 11.64 -6.64
N ASN A 191 17.16 12.85 -6.72
CA ASN A 191 16.33 14.06 -6.77
C ASN A 191 15.46 14.08 -8.04
N CYS A 192 14.15 14.18 -7.90
CA CYS A 192 13.20 14.30 -9.00
C CYS A 192 12.87 15.78 -9.19
N PRO A 193 13.36 16.44 -10.26
CA PRO A 193 13.14 17.88 -10.44
C PRO A 193 11.67 18.17 -10.66
N VAL A 194 11.23 19.29 -10.09
CA VAL A 194 9.88 19.84 -10.33
C VAL A 194 9.86 20.43 -11.73
N ASN A 195 8.91 19.99 -12.56
CA ASN A 195 8.68 20.60 -13.87
C ASN A 195 7.92 21.92 -13.70
N LYS A 196 8.65 23.02 -13.61
CA LYS A 196 8.07 24.38 -13.64
C LYS A 196 7.64 24.79 -15.06
N GLY A 197 7.07 23.87 -15.83
CA GLY A 197 6.57 24.17 -17.18
C GLY A 197 5.43 25.20 -17.10
N ASN A 198 5.53 26.22 -17.93
CA ASN A 198 4.52 27.29 -18.09
C ASN A 198 3.18 26.81 -18.73
N GLU A 199 2.99 25.52 -18.91
CA GLU A 199 1.73 25.00 -19.41
C GLU A 199 0.66 25.06 -18.30
N LYS A 200 -0.29 25.95 -18.46
CA LYS A 200 -1.56 25.96 -17.72
C LYS A 200 -2.35 24.70 -18.13
N LYS A 201 -1.94 23.53 -17.63
CA LYS A 201 -2.77 22.34 -17.78
C LYS A 201 -4.12 22.61 -17.15
N SER A 202 -5.19 22.35 -17.89
CA SER A 202 -6.56 22.38 -17.37
C SER A 202 -6.65 21.48 -16.14
N LEU A 203 -7.50 21.80 -15.16
CA LEU A 203 -7.76 20.91 -14.02
C LEU A 203 -8.15 19.50 -14.46
N VAL A 204 -8.91 19.40 -15.57
CA VAL A 204 -9.28 18.12 -16.20
C VAL A 204 -8.05 17.31 -16.63
N ASP A 205 -7.03 17.97 -17.19
CA ASP A 205 -5.77 17.35 -17.61
C ASP A 205 -4.91 16.97 -16.40
N ALA A 206 -4.85 17.84 -15.42
CA ALA A 206 -4.09 17.64 -14.19
C ALA A 206 -4.67 16.50 -13.34
N MET A 207 -5.98 16.32 -13.35
CA MET A 207 -6.67 15.21 -12.68
C MET A 207 -6.69 13.92 -13.52
N GLY A 208 -6.12 13.91 -14.72
CA GLY A 208 -6.10 12.74 -15.59
C GLY A 208 -7.47 12.31 -16.14
N LEU A 209 -8.50 13.17 -16.03
CA LEU A 209 -9.88 12.82 -16.43
C LEU A 209 -10.01 12.53 -17.92
N ARG A 210 -9.05 12.97 -18.75
CA ARG A 210 -9.01 12.55 -20.17
C ARG A 210 -8.81 11.05 -20.36
N ALA A 211 -8.26 10.34 -19.38
CA ALA A 211 -8.16 8.88 -19.45
C ALA A 211 -9.53 8.21 -19.59
N PHE A 212 -10.61 8.81 -19.10
CA PHE A 212 -11.97 8.30 -19.29
C PHE A 212 -12.41 8.29 -20.77
N LEU A 213 -11.79 9.09 -21.63
CA LEU A 213 -12.04 9.01 -23.08
C LEU A 213 -11.62 7.66 -23.68
N LEU A 214 -10.71 6.94 -23.02
CA LEU A 214 -10.30 5.59 -23.45
C LEU A 214 -11.46 4.58 -23.38
N PHE A 215 -12.46 4.80 -22.53
CA PHE A 215 -13.67 3.97 -22.47
C PHE A 215 -14.48 3.98 -23.78
N LYS A 216 -14.30 4.98 -24.65
CA LYS A 216 -14.90 5.00 -25.99
C LYS A 216 -14.36 3.88 -26.88
N ARG A 217 -13.17 3.34 -26.58
CA ARG A 217 -12.59 2.21 -27.30
C ARG A 217 -13.02 0.91 -26.63
N LYS A 218 -13.82 0.07 -27.30
CA LYS A 218 -14.36 -1.19 -26.73
C LYS A 218 -13.31 -2.08 -26.03
N LYS A 219 -12.13 -2.26 -26.65
CA LYS A 219 -11.04 -3.05 -26.03
C LYS A 219 -10.57 -2.47 -24.70
N MET A 220 -10.44 -1.14 -24.62
CA MET A 220 -10.03 -0.45 -23.38
C MET A 220 -11.13 -0.49 -22.33
N ALA A 221 -12.39 -0.33 -22.73
CA ALA A 221 -13.53 -0.45 -21.81
C ALA A 221 -13.59 -1.84 -21.17
N ILE A 222 -13.45 -2.91 -21.97
CA ILE A 222 -13.40 -4.30 -21.47
C ILE A 222 -12.21 -4.48 -20.52
N PHE A 223 -11.03 -3.98 -20.87
CA PHE A 223 -9.84 -4.05 -20.02
C PHE A 223 -10.07 -3.36 -18.66
N PHE A 224 -10.66 -2.16 -18.65
CA PHE A 224 -10.95 -1.45 -17.41
C PHE A 224 -11.97 -2.19 -16.53
N VAL A 225 -13.06 -2.69 -17.12
CA VAL A 225 -14.07 -3.49 -16.38
C VAL A 225 -13.43 -4.74 -15.79
N PHE A 226 -12.63 -5.46 -16.56
CA PHE A 226 -11.92 -6.64 -16.07
C PHE A 226 -10.95 -6.31 -14.94
N SER A 227 -10.15 -5.25 -15.10
CA SER A 227 -9.22 -4.78 -14.05
C SER A 227 -9.96 -4.36 -12.77
N MET A 228 -11.13 -3.71 -12.92
CA MET A 228 -11.97 -3.34 -11.78
C MET A 228 -12.47 -4.58 -11.03
N LEU A 229 -12.97 -5.60 -11.74
CA LEU A 229 -13.47 -6.84 -11.14
C LEU A 229 -12.34 -7.61 -10.43
N LEU A 230 -11.13 -7.67 -11.02
CA LEU A 230 -9.96 -8.24 -10.38
C LEU A 230 -9.58 -7.49 -9.11
N GLY A 231 -9.60 -6.15 -9.14
CA GLY A 231 -9.32 -5.32 -7.98
C GLY A 231 -10.34 -5.53 -6.85
N VAL A 232 -11.62 -5.66 -7.17
CA VAL A 232 -12.67 -5.99 -6.20
C VAL A 232 -12.42 -7.36 -5.57
N SER A 233 -12.15 -8.39 -6.38
CA SER A 233 -11.85 -9.74 -5.88
C SER A 233 -10.64 -9.77 -4.96
N LEU A 234 -9.55 -9.08 -5.35
CA LEU A 234 -8.35 -8.97 -4.53
C LEU A 234 -8.63 -8.28 -3.20
N GLN A 235 -9.41 -7.20 -3.20
CA GLN A 235 -9.71 -6.45 -1.99
C GLN A 235 -10.62 -7.24 -1.03
N ILE A 236 -11.56 -8.03 -1.55
CA ILE A 236 -12.37 -8.95 -0.74
C ILE A 236 -11.46 -9.99 -0.09
N THR A 237 -10.55 -10.60 -0.85
CA THR A 237 -9.59 -11.58 -0.31
C THR A 237 -8.72 -10.95 0.79
N ASN A 238 -8.15 -9.78 0.54
CA ASN A 238 -7.31 -9.09 1.53
C ASN A 238 -8.06 -8.74 2.82
N GLY A 239 -9.35 -8.40 2.72
CA GLY A 239 -10.16 -7.99 3.86
C GLY A 239 -10.75 -9.13 4.67
N PHE A 240 -11.05 -10.26 4.04
CA PHE A 240 -11.87 -11.30 4.65
C PHE A 240 -11.21 -12.68 4.74
N ALA A 241 -10.11 -12.94 4.03
CA ALA A 241 -9.47 -14.25 4.08
C ALA A 241 -8.89 -14.58 5.47
N ASN A 242 -8.21 -13.63 6.11
CA ASN A 242 -7.66 -13.84 7.46
C ASN A 242 -8.79 -13.97 8.51
N PRO A 243 -9.79 -13.07 8.60
CA PRO A 243 -10.95 -13.27 9.49
C PRO A 243 -11.68 -14.60 9.27
N PHE A 244 -11.81 -15.03 8.02
CA PHE A 244 -12.44 -16.31 7.68
C PHE A 244 -11.64 -17.49 8.23
N LEU A 245 -10.34 -17.55 7.99
CA LEU A 245 -9.48 -18.61 8.54
C LEU A 245 -9.46 -18.59 10.06
N SER A 246 -9.33 -17.41 10.67
CA SER A 246 -9.32 -17.25 12.12
C SER A 246 -10.67 -17.63 12.77
N SER A 247 -11.79 -17.56 12.06
CA SER A 247 -13.11 -17.93 12.60
C SER A 247 -13.22 -19.39 13.00
N PHE A 248 -12.40 -20.26 12.43
CA PHE A 248 -12.32 -21.70 12.80
C PHE A 248 -11.70 -21.95 14.17
N ASP A 249 -11.09 -20.94 14.80
CA ASP A 249 -10.61 -21.01 16.19
C ASP A 249 -11.73 -21.38 17.20
N LYS A 250 -12.98 -21.04 16.87
CA LYS A 250 -14.17 -21.37 17.68
C LYS A 250 -14.53 -22.87 17.66
N ILE A 251 -13.93 -23.65 16.77
CA ILE A 251 -14.15 -25.09 16.64
C ILE A 251 -12.95 -25.81 17.27
N PRO A 252 -13.12 -26.52 18.40
CA PRO A 252 -11.98 -27.13 19.14
C PRO A 252 -11.08 -28.02 18.30
N GLU A 253 -11.65 -28.68 17.26
CA GLU A 253 -10.92 -29.55 16.36
C GLU A 253 -9.92 -28.79 15.48
N TYR A 254 -10.23 -27.55 15.12
CA TYR A 254 -9.44 -26.74 14.19
C TYR A 254 -8.61 -25.63 14.87
N ALA A 255 -8.95 -25.25 16.11
CA ALA A 255 -8.33 -24.15 16.84
C ALA A 255 -6.79 -24.19 16.85
N ASN A 256 -6.21 -25.38 16.99
CA ASN A 256 -4.75 -25.57 17.05
C ASN A 256 -4.12 -25.94 15.69
N THR A 257 -4.85 -25.84 14.59
CA THR A 257 -4.28 -26.12 13.27
C THR A 257 -3.41 -24.98 12.77
N PHE A 258 -2.38 -25.32 11.98
CA PHE A 258 -1.47 -24.34 11.40
C PHE A 258 -2.21 -23.22 10.65
N GLY A 259 -3.24 -23.57 9.89
CA GLY A 259 -3.98 -22.60 9.08
C GLY A 259 -4.75 -21.58 9.87
N VAL A 260 -5.24 -21.93 11.07
CA VAL A 260 -5.95 -21.03 11.97
C VAL A 260 -4.96 -20.15 12.73
N GLN A 261 -3.88 -20.74 13.26
CA GLN A 261 -2.87 -20.02 14.02
C GLN A 261 -2.02 -19.09 13.16
N HIS A 262 -1.75 -19.48 11.91
CA HIS A 262 -0.88 -18.78 10.96
C HIS A 262 -1.62 -18.46 9.66
N ALA A 263 -2.77 -17.77 9.76
CA ALA A 263 -3.61 -17.41 8.61
C ALA A 263 -2.84 -16.58 7.57
N ASN A 264 -2.01 -15.63 8.00
CA ASN A 264 -1.18 -14.84 7.10
C ASN A 264 -0.14 -15.69 6.35
N ALA A 265 0.41 -16.74 6.97
CA ALA A 265 1.34 -17.63 6.28
C ALA A 265 0.65 -18.37 5.13
N LEU A 266 -0.59 -18.83 5.29
CA LEU A 266 -1.36 -19.41 4.20
C LEU A 266 -1.70 -18.41 3.11
N ILE A 267 -2.12 -17.20 3.48
CA ILE A 267 -2.45 -16.12 2.54
C ILE A 267 -1.21 -15.73 1.73
N SER A 268 0.00 -15.81 2.33
CA SER A 268 1.24 -15.48 1.64
C SER A 268 1.51 -16.36 0.41
N LEU A 269 0.96 -17.57 0.34
CA LEU A 269 1.09 -18.44 -0.82
C LEU A 269 0.49 -17.84 -2.08
N SER A 270 -0.62 -17.07 -1.95
CA SER A 270 -1.21 -16.35 -3.06
C SER A 270 -0.27 -15.26 -3.60
N GLN A 271 0.42 -14.56 -2.70
CA GLN A 271 1.39 -13.52 -3.06
C GLN A 271 2.67 -14.09 -3.69
N VAL A 272 3.10 -15.28 -3.25
CA VAL A 272 4.20 -16.02 -3.89
C VAL A 272 3.80 -16.41 -5.30
N SER A 273 2.58 -16.93 -5.49
CA SER A 273 2.06 -17.28 -6.81
C SER A 273 1.99 -16.05 -7.74
N GLU A 274 1.52 -14.91 -7.23
CA GLU A 274 1.53 -13.63 -7.96
C GLU A 274 2.95 -13.26 -8.42
N THR A 275 3.93 -13.36 -7.52
CA THR A 275 5.34 -13.07 -7.83
C THR A 275 5.87 -13.95 -8.96
N LEU A 276 5.57 -15.25 -8.90
CA LEU A 276 5.98 -16.21 -9.94
C LEU A 276 5.32 -15.88 -11.29
N CYS A 277 4.04 -15.50 -11.30
CA CYS A 277 3.33 -15.09 -12.52
C CYS A 277 3.88 -13.80 -13.14
N ILE A 278 4.40 -12.87 -12.33
CA ILE A 278 5.04 -11.64 -12.83
C ILE A 278 6.40 -11.94 -13.49
N LEU A 279 7.07 -13.02 -13.06
CA LEU A 279 8.38 -13.43 -13.59
C LEU A 279 8.29 -14.22 -14.91
N LEU A 280 7.12 -14.78 -15.23
CA LEU A 280 6.84 -15.51 -16.48
C LEU A 280 6.49 -14.53 -17.62
#